data_9726e055316667392c66126d39a39327
#
_entry.id   9726e055316667392c66126d39a39327
#
_cell.length_a   1.000
_cell.length_b   1.000
_cell.length_c   1.000
_cell.angle_alpha   90.00
_cell.angle_beta   90.00
_cell.angle_gamma   90.00
#
_symmetry.space_group_name_H-M   'P 1'
#
loop_
_entity.id
_entity.type
_entity.pdbx_description
1 polymer ?
#
loop_
_entity_poly.entity_id
_entity_poly.type
_entity_poly.pdbx_seq_one_letter_code
_entity_poly.pdbx_strand_id
1 'polypeptide(L)'
;MKFIAALLSALVLSATASAQTPAIETAGVDHIGINVPNLAEAGAFLSTTFGCKPVTLIGPFKLTSSLSEDRTHQVAARADSVSIAMLRCGTGSNIELFEYKNSTGSTLIPNNEDLAASHIAFYTDDVQAGAAYLKSRGITVFGEPMKMESGDTAGETWVHFRSPWGSEMELVGYPKGKAYEKSKSIKLWDPKHPNE
;
A
#
# COMPACT_ATOMS: atom_id res chain seq x y z
N MET A 1 55.81 -47.96 20.87
CA MET A 1 55.31 -46.64 20.50
C MET A 1 53.79 -46.69 20.57
N LYS A 2 53.17 -46.06 21.56
CA LYS A 2 51.70 -46.03 21.74
C LYS A 2 51.20 -44.70 21.22
N PHE A 3 50.34 -44.73 20.19
CA PHE A 3 49.65 -43.52 19.69
C PHE A 3 48.39 -43.31 20.51
N ILE A 4 48.30 -42.14 21.15
CA ILE A 4 47.11 -41.68 21.85
C ILE A 4 46.35 -40.81 20.82
N ALA A 5 45.19 -41.27 20.40
CA ALA A 5 44.28 -40.50 19.57
C ALA A 5 43.41 -39.57 20.49
N ALA A 6 43.62 -38.26 20.39
CA ALA A 6 42.77 -37.28 21.05
C ALA A 6 41.53 -37.02 20.22
N LEU A 7 40.35 -37.38 20.77
CA LEU A 7 39.05 -36.99 20.20
C LEU A 7 38.79 -35.53 20.61
N LEU A 8 38.81 -34.61 19.65
CA LEU A 8 38.25 -33.27 19.81
C LEU A 8 36.71 -33.35 19.59
N SER A 9 35.98 -33.24 20.70
CA SER A 9 34.55 -33.05 20.63
C SER A 9 34.24 -31.58 20.30
N ALA A 10 33.80 -31.28 19.11
CA ALA A 10 33.31 -29.95 18.75
C ALA A 10 31.93 -29.72 19.36
N LEU A 11 31.85 -28.82 20.34
CA LEU A 11 30.61 -28.34 20.92
C LEU A 11 29.94 -27.37 19.93
N VAL A 12 28.93 -27.83 19.21
CA VAL A 12 28.09 -26.95 18.35
C VAL A 12 27.15 -26.19 19.27
N LEU A 13 27.48 -24.94 19.58
CA LEU A 13 26.57 -24.01 20.23
C LEU A 13 25.50 -23.65 19.15
N SER A 14 24.32 -24.24 19.24
CA SER A 14 23.13 -23.79 18.51
C SER A 14 22.65 -22.47 19.13
N ALA A 15 23.04 -21.34 18.54
CA ALA A 15 22.45 -20.05 18.89
C ALA A 15 20.98 -20.07 18.44
N THR A 16 20.07 -20.25 19.40
CA THR A 16 18.63 -20.00 19.19
C THR A 16 18.48 -18.51 19.02
N ALA A 17 18.24 -18.06 17.76
CA ALA A 17 17.85 -16.68 17.51
C ALA A 17 16.50 -16.45 18.23
N SER A 18 16.55 -15.80 19.37
CA SER A 18 15.35 -15.30 20.05
C SER A 18 14.70 -14.28 19.12
N ALA A 19 13.45 -14.51 18.72
CA ALA A 19 12.67 -13.53 17.97
C ALA A 19 12.59 -12.27 18.84
N GLN A 20 13.16 -11.17 18.35
CA GLN A 20 13.15 -9.91 19.10
C GLN A 20 11.71 -9.38 19.16
N THR A 21 11.20 -9.16 20.35
CA THR A 21 9.89 -8.52 20.56
C THR A 21 9.95 -7.10 19.99
N PRO A 22 8.98 -6.69 19.15
CA PRO A 22 8.97 -5.33 18.61
C PRO A 22 8.82 -4.31 19.74
N ALA A 23 9.48 -3.15 19.60
CA ALA A 23 9.40 -2.07 20.58
C ALA A 23 8.00 -1.42 20.65
N ILE A 24 7.24 -1.51 19.56
CA ILE A 24 5.84 -1.07 19.47
C ILE A 24 5.01 -2.24 18.97
N GLU A 25 4.05 -2.68 19.78
CA GLU A 25 3.08 -3.69 19.39
C GLU A 25 1.96 -3.04 18.58
N THR A 26 1.73 -3.52 17.36
CA THR A 26 0.69 -3.00 16.45
C THR A 26 -0.26 -4.11 16.04
N ALA A 27 -1.53 -3.77 15.88
CA ALA A 27 -2.55 -4.71 15.37
C ALA A 27 -2.56 -4.80 13.82
N GLY A 28 -1.90 -3.85 13.13
CA GLY A 28 -1.84 -3.80 11.67
C GLY A 28 -1.76 -2.38 11.14
N VAL A 29 -1.94 -2.22 9.82
CA VAL A 29 -2.01 -0.92 9.15
C VAL A 29 -3.45 -0.42 9.20
N ASP A 30 -3.69 0.70 9.89
CA ASP A 30 -5.03 1.30 10.02
C ASP A 30 -5.49 1.96 8.72
N HIS A 31 -4.68 2.87 8.16
CA HIS A 31 -5.00 3.57 6.92
C HIS A 31 -3.74 3.90 6.09
N ILE A 32 -3.99 4.22 4.84
CA ILE A 32 -3.01 4.75 3.91
C ILE A 32 -3.47 6.16 3.52
N GLY A 33 -2.63 7.18 3.84
CA GLY A 33 -2.92 8.58 3.53
C GLY A 33 -2.42 8.96 2.15
N ILE A 34 -3.27 9.60 1.33
CA ILE A 34 -2.90 10.13 0.02
C ILE A 34 -3.45 11.54 -0.19
N ASN A 35 -2.63 12.38 -0.81
CA ASN A 35 -3.03 13.73 -1.18
C ASN A 35 -3.78 13.72 -2.52
N VAL A 36 -4.87 14.45 -2.59
CA VAL A 36 -5.69 14.58 -3.80
C VAL A 36 -6.03 16.05 -4.05
N PRO A 37 -6.19 16.47 -5.31
CA PRO A 37 -6.56 17.85 -5.62
C PRO A 37 -8.02 18.19 -5.25
N ASN A 38 -8.90 17.18 -5.19
CA ASN A 38 -10.32 17.33 -4.91
C ASN A 38 -10.86 16.05 -4.25
N LEU A 39 -11.37 16.17 -3.01
CA LEU A 39 -11.90 15.04 -2.24
C LEU A 39 -13.15 14.43 -2.89
N ALA A 40 -14.04 15.26 -3.45
CA ALA A 40 -15.27 14.76 -4.04
C ALA A 40 -15.00 13.93 -5.30
N GLU A 41 -14.12 14.40 -6.17
CA GLU A 41 -13.73 13.68 -7.38
C GLU A 41 -12.97 12.40 -7.08
N ALA A 42 -12.00 12.45 -6.16
CA ALA A 42 -11.23 11.28 -5.75
C ALA A 42 -12.12 10.24 -5.04
N GLY A 43 -12.99 10.68 -4.14
CA GLY A 43 -13.94 9.83 -3.46
C GLY A 43 -14.93 9.18 -4.44
N ALA A 44 -15.45 9.94 -5.42
CA ALA A 44 -16.33 9.40 -6.47
C ALA A 44 -15.60 8.35 -7.33
N PHE A 45 -14.37 8.61 -7.74
CA PHE A 45 -13.56 7.64 -8.50
C PHE A 45 -13.36 6.34 -7.71
N LEU A 46 -12.90 6.42 -6.46
CA LEU A 46 -12.68 5.24 -5.64
C LEU A 46 -13.98 4.47 -5.35
N SER A 47 -15.09 5.19 -5.15
CA SER A 47 -16.39 4.56 -4.93
C SER A 47 -16.95 3.86 -6.15
N THR A 48 -16.91 4.52 -7.32
CA THR A 48 -17.50 3.97 -8.55
C THR A 48 -16.64 2.90 -9.20
N THR A 49 -15.31 2.97 -9.00
CA THR A 49 -14.37 2.03 -9.63
C THR A 49 -14.10 0.81 -8.75
N PHE A 50 -13.91 1.01 -7.44
CA PHE A 50 -13.47 -0.03 -6.50
C PHE A 50 -14.48 -0.34 -5.41
N GLY A 51 -15.64 0.33 -5.40
CA GLY A 51 -16.66 0.11 -4.38
C GLY A 51 -16.29 0.63 -2.99
N CYS A 52 -15.27 1.50 -2.89
CA CYS A 52 -14.92 2.13 -1.62
C CYS A 52 -16.09 2.98 -1.11
N LYS A 53 -16.33 2.93 0.19
CA LYS A 53 -17.44 3.64 0.84
C LYS A 53 -16.91 4.82 1.64
N PRO A 54 -17.29 6.07 1.34
CA PRO A 54 -17.00 7.20 2.21
C PRO A 54 -17.62 6.97 3.59
N VAL A 55 -16.84 7.21 4.64
CA VAL A 55 -17.26 6.99 6.03
C VAL A 55 -17.34 8.31 6.79
N THR A 56 -16.30 9.14 6.72
CA THR A 56 -16.26 10.44 7.39
C THR A 56 -15.68 11.50 6.47
N LEU A 57 -16.12 12.75 6.71
CA LEU A 57 -15.52 13.96 6.15
C LEU A 57 -15.19 14.89 7.31
N ILE A 58 -13.95 15.29 7.42
CA ILE A 58 -13.39 16.05 8.54
C ILE A 58 -12.79 17.35 8.01
N GLY A 59 -12.98 18.45 8.74
CA GLY A 59 -12.49 19.78 8.37
C GLY A 59 -13.54 20.64 7.64
N PRO A 60 -13.15 21.74 6.94
CA PRO A 60 -11.76 22.16 6.76
C PRO A 60 -11.13 22.70 8.05
N PHE A 61 -9.91 22.23 8.34
CA PHE A 61 -9.08 22.79 9.39
C PHE A 61 -8.21 23.91 8.82
N LYS A 62 -8.24 25.09 9.43
CA LYS A 62 -7.33 26.18 9.06
C LYS A 62 -5.92 25.82 9.53
N LEU A 63 -4.96 25.91 8.64
CA LEU A 63 -3.55 25.78 8.95
C LEU A 63 -3.05 27.20 9.27
N THR A 64 -3.08 27.55 10.55
CA THR A 64 -2.61 28.86 11.03
C THR A 64 -1.08 28.92 10.95
N SER A 65 -0.52 30.14 10.89
CA SER A 65 0.94 30.34 10.89
C SER A 65 1.63 29.64 12.06
N SER A 66 0.98 29.56 13.23
CA SER A 66 1.52 28.85 14.40
C SER A 66 1.60 27.34 14.21
N LEU A 67 0.68 26.73 13.48
CA LEU A 67 0.79 25.31 13.10
C LEU A 67 1.73 25.09 11.91
N SER A 68 1.81 26.07 11.01
CA SER A 68 2.71 25.99 9.85
C SER A 68 4.17 26.26 10.21
N GLU A 69 4.44 27.02 11.27
CA GLU A 69 5.78 27.32 11.78
C GLU A 69 6.27 26.29 12.81
N ASP A 70 5.37 25.61 13.49
CA ASP A 70 5.70 24.54 14.42
C ASP A 70 6.10 23.26 13.66
N ARG A 71 7.40 23.17 13.37
CA ARG A 71 7.99 22.00 12.72
C ARG A 71 7.87 20.71 13.54
N THR A 72 7.44 20.76 14.80
CA THR A 72 7.21 19.57 15.61
C THR A 72 5.94 18.84 15.20
N HIS A 73 4.96 19.54 14.61
CA HIS A 73 3.73 18.93 14.08
C HIS A 73 3.72 18.78 12.55
N GLN A 74 4.61 19.42 11.83
CA GLN A 74 4.93 19.36 10.38
C GLN A 74 3.77 19.04 9.40
N VAL A 75 2.54 19.46 9.72
CA VAL A 75 1.37 18.93 9.03
C VAL A 75 1.02 19.71 7.77
N ALA A 76 1.72 20.59 7.23
CA ALA A 76 1.53 21.29 5.97
C ALA A 76 1.80 22.81 6.06
N ALA A 77 3.06 23.15 6.11
CA ALA A 77 3.53 24.53 6.20
C ALA A 77 3.21 25.40 4.95
N ARG A 78 2.51 24.87 3.93
CA ARG A 78 2.36 25.55 2.64
C ARG A 78 0.93 25.51 2.08
N ALA A 79 -0.07 25.44 2.95
CA ALA A 79 -1.47 25.46 2.57
C ALA A 79 -2.29 26.26 3.59
N ASP A 80 -3.44 26.79 3.17
CA ASP A 80 -4.34 27.58 4.05
C ASP A 80 -5.23 26.69 4.93
N SER A 81 -5.63 25.55 4.40
CA SER A 81 -6.48 24.59 5.11
C SER A 81 -6.35 23.19 4.57
N VAL A 82 -6.82 22.23 5.35
CA VAL A 82 -6.92 20.82 4.95
C VAL A 82 -8.30 20.28 5.26
N SER A 83 -8.84 19.51 4.32
CA SER A 83 -10.02 18.66 4.51
C SER A 83 -9.59 17.20 4.32
N ILE A 84 -10.24 16.30 5.06
CA ILE A 84 -9.87 14.88 5.12
C ILE A 84 -11.13 14.06 4.90
N ALA A 85 -11.03 13.01 4.08
CA ALA A 85 -12.09 12.02 3.94
C ALA A 85 -11.53 10.62 4.20
N MET A 86 -12.24 9.85 5.04
CA MET A 86 -11.91 8.44 5.27
C MET A 86 -12.83 7.55 4.45
N LEU A 87 -12.24 6.59 3.74
CA LEU A 87 -12.97 5.62 2.93
C LEU A 87 -12.63 4.18 3.37
N ARG A 88 -13.66 3.36 3.45
CA ARG A 88 -13.52 1.90 3.63
C ARG A 88 -13.50 1.22 2.28
N CYS A 89 -12.39 0.54 1.95
CA CYS A 89 -12.21 -0.20 0.70
C CYS A 89 -12.10 -1.70 0.99
N GLY A 90 -13.22 -2.39 0.90
CA GLY A 90 -13.24 -3.84 1.17
C GLY A 90 -12.84 -4.20 2.60
N THR A 91 -11.98 -5.20 2.75
CA THR A 91 -11.53 -5.78 4.03
C THR A 91 -10.17 -5.29 4.50
N GLY A 92 -9.41 -4.61 3.63
CA GLY A 92 -8.06 -4.11 3.91
C GLY A 92 -8.03 -2.82 4.72
N SER A 93 -6.87 -2.15 4.70
CA SER A 93 -6.66 -0.85 5.32
C SER A 93 -7.60 0.20 4.73
N ASN A 94 -7.95 1.19 5.55
CA ASN A 94 -8.73 2.33 5.08
C ASN A 94 -7.89 3.22 4.16
N ILE A 95 -8.55 4.06 3.36
CA ILE A 95 -7.89 5.13 2.62
C ILE A 95 -8.27 6.46 3.25
N GLU A 96 -7.25 7.27 3.57
CA GLU A 96 -7.40 8.63 4.06
C GLU A 96 -7.01 9.59 2.95
N LEU A 97 -7.96 10.38 2.47
CA LEU A 97 -7.74 11.40 1.43
C LEU A 97 -7.54 12.75 2.07
N PHE A 98 -6.49 13.48 1.63
CA PHE A 98 -6.21 14.84 2.05
C PHE A 98 -6.39 15.81 0.89
N GLU A 99 -7.17 16.86 1.08
CA GLU A 99 -7.26 18.00 0.16
C GLU A 99 -6.71 19.25 0.86
N TYR A 100 -5.58 19.75 0.37
CA TYR A 100 -4.95 20.97 0.87
C TYR A 100 -5.33 22.15 -0.01
N LYS A 101 -5.98 23.17 0.55
CA LYS A 101 -6.36 24.40 -0.17
C LYS A 101 -5.20 25.40 -0.23
N ASN A 102 -5.02 26.01 -1.42
CA ASN A 102 -4.00 27.01 -1.70
C ASN A 102 -2.58 26.52 -1.34
N SER A 103 -2.33 25.23 -1.53
CA SER A 103 -1.01 24.64 -1.28
C SER A 103 0.00 25.08 -2.34
N THR A 104 1.18 25.49 -1.88
CA THR A 104 2.37 25.69 -2.72
C THR A 104 3.31 24.49 -2.72
N GLY A 105 2.81 23.31 -2.31
CA GLY A 105 3.52 22.05 -2.38
C GLY A 105 3.81 21.61 -3.81
N SER A 106 4.72 20.65 -3.97
CA SER A 106 5.02 20.08 -5.29
C SER A 106 3.82 19.34 -5.85
N THR A 107 3.55 19.55 -7.14
CA THR A 107 2.57 18.80 -7.93
C THR A 107 3.23 17.80 -8.87
N LEU A 108 4.57 17.63 -8.76
CA LEU A 108 5.29 16.64 -9.53
C LEU A 108 4.91 15.25 -9.07
N ILE A 109 4.50 14.42 -10.04
CA ILE A 109 4.22 13.02 -9.81
C ILE A 109 5.55 12.28 -9.86
N PRO A 110 5.93 11.52 -8.81
CA PRO A 110 7.17 10.75 -8.83
C PRO A 110 7.11 9.65 -9.89
N ASN A 111 8.27 9.29 -10.45
CA ASN A 111 8.42 8.04 -11.19
C ASN A 111 8.53 6.87 -10.20
N ASN A 112 8.33 5.64 -10.69
CA ASN A 112 8.34 4.45 -9.84
C ASN A 112 9.65 4.21 -9.09
N GLU A 113 10.78 4.66 -9.66
CA GLU A 113 12.11 4.56 -9.06
C GLU A 113 12.44 5.67 -8.05
N ASP A 114 11.60 6.68 -7.90
CA ASP A 114 11.82 7.76 -6.94
C ASP A 114 11.54 7.29 -5.51
N LEU A 115 12.37 7.70 -4.52
CA LEU A 115 12.24 7.24 -3.13
C LEU A 115 10.89 7.51 -2.49
N ALA A 116 10.16 8.54 -2.91
CA ALA A 116 8.84 8.89 -2.42
C ALA A 116 7.71 8.22 -3.22
N ALA A 117 8.03 7.47 -4.28
CA ALA A 117 7.03 6.76 -5.05
C ALA A 117 6.37 5.67 -4.21
N SER A 118 5.06 5.55 -4.34
CA SER A 118 4.24 4.53 -3.69
C SER A 118 3.00 4.29 -4.54
N HIS A 119 2.43 3.10 -4.41
CA HIS A 119 1.15 2.79 -5.04
C HIS A 119 0.22 2.06 -4.07
N ILE A 120 -1.07 2.04 -4.40
CA ILE A 120 -2.08 1.23 -3.72
C ILE A 120 -2.52 0.16 -4.71
N ALA A 121 -2.42 -1.11 -4.30
CA ALA A 121 -2.90 -2.24 -5.08
C ALA A 121 -4.32 -2.63 -4.65
N PHE A 122 -5.23 -2.73 -5.63
CA PHE A 122 -6.59 -3.22 -5.45
C PHE A 122 -6.69 -4.65 -5.96
N TYR A 123 -7.16 -5.54 -5.11
CA TYR A 123 -7.38 -6.93 -5.49
C TYR A 123 -8.64 -7.09 -6.34
N THR A 124 -8.52 -7.88 -7.41
CA THR A 124 -9.64 -8.38 -8.22
C THR A 124 -9.34 -9.80 -8.71
N ASP A 125 -10.36 -10.65 -8.80
CA ASP A 125 -10.18 -11.99 -9.38
C ASP A 125 -9.89 -11.95 -10.89
N ASP A 126 -10.29 -10.86 -11.58
CA ASP A 126 -10.12 -10.69 -13.02
C ASP A 126 -9.44 -9.35 -13.35
N VAL A 127 -8.11 -9.39 -13.36
CA VAL A 127 -7.27 -8.22 -13.68
C VAL A 127 -7.45 -7.80 -15.14
N GLN A 128 -7.71 -8.74 -16.06
CA GLN A 128 -7.91 -8.44 -17.48
C GLN A 128 -9.19 -7.61 -17.68
N ALA A 129 -10.31 -8.04 -17.09
CA ALA A 129 -11.57 -7.31 -17.15
C ALA A 129 -11.44 -5.95 -16.43
N GLY A 130 -10.74 -5.89 -15.29
CA GLY A 130 -10.46 -4.64 -14.57
C GLY A 130 -9.66 -3.64 -15.41
N ALA A 131 -8.60 -4.09 -16.06
CA ALA A 131 -7.78 -3.27 -16.95
C ALA A 131 -8.59 -2.75 -18.15
N ALA A 132 -9.41 -3.62 -18.77
CA ALA A 132 -10.29 -3.24 -19.87
C ALA A 132 -11.32 -2.19 -19.44
N TYR A 133 -11.92 -2.35 -18.25
CA TYR A 133 -12.82 -1.36 -17.68
C TYR A 133 -12.13 0.00 -17.48
N LEU A 134 -10.95 0.04 -16.85
CA LEU A 134 -10.19 1.27 -16.65
C LEU A 134 -9.88 1.97 -17.99
N LYS A 135 -9.38 1.21 -18.98
CA LYS A 135 -9.13 1.73 -20.34
C LYS A 135 -10.40 2.32 -20.96
N SER A 136 -11.57 1.67 -20.82
CA SER A 136 -12.85 2.15 -21.33
C SER A 136 -13.32 3.47 -20.68
N ARG A 137 -12.84 3.75 -19.47
CA ARG A 137 -13.10 4.99 -18.71
C ARG A 137 -12.06 6.08 -18.97
N GLY A 138 -11.14 5.87 -19.92
CA GLY A 138 -10.09 6.83 -20.25
C GLY A 138 -8.94 6.86 -19.22
N ILE A 139 -8.86 5.89 -18.31
CA ILE A 139 -7.78 5.77 -17.34
C ILE A 139 -6.54 5.19 -18.02
N THR A 140 -5.39 5.81 -17.81
CA THR A 140 -4.11 5.33 -18.34
C THR A 140 -3.69 4.05 -17.61
N VAL A 141 -3.69 2.93 -18.34
CA VAL A 141 -3.18 1.63 -17.88
C VAL A 141 -1.82 1.39 -18.54
N PHE A 142 -0.82 0.98 -17.76
CA PHE A 142 0.55 0.81 -18.23
C PHE A 142 0.78 -0.61 -18.78
N GLY A 143 0.60 -0.73 -20.10
CA GLY A 143 0.76 -2.00 -20.80
C GLY A 143 -0.44 -2.96 -20.65
N GLU A 144 -0.14 -4.24 -20.76
CA GLU A 144 -1.12 -5.32 -20.56
C GLU A 144 -0.87 -6.01 -19.21
N PRO A 145 -1.91 -6.59 -18.59
CA PRO A 145 -1.75 -7.37 -17.37
C PRO A 145 -0.68 -8.45 -17.50
N MET A 146 0.26 -8.43 -16.55
CA MET A 146 1.40 -9.34 -16.52
C MET A 146 1.12 -10.49 -15.56
N LYS A 147 1.18 -11.72 -16.08
CA LYS A 147 1.07 -12.94 -15.28
C LYS A 147 2.44 -13.42 -14.82
N MET A 148 2.56 -13.69 -13.54
CA MET A 148 3.78 -14.26 -12.95
C MET A 148 3.75 -15.78 -13.10
N GLU A 149 4.68 -16.31 -13.93
CA GLU A 149 4.73 -17.74 -14.27
C GLU A 149 5.68 -18.53 -13.34
N SER A 150 6.57 -17.86 -12.60
CA SER A 150 7.59 -18.51 -11.77
C SER A 150 7.93 -17.66 -10.54
N GLY A 151 8.71 -18.26 -9.62
CA GLY A 151 9.09 -17.62 -8.36
C GLY A 151 7.97 -17.61 -7.31
N ASP A 152 8.19 -16.91 -6.22
CA ASP A 152 7.29 -16.85 -5.07
C ASP A 152 5.91 -16.26 -5.43
N THR A 153 5.83 -15.37 -6.41
CA THR A 153 4.60 -14.72 -6.89
C THR A 153 3.90 -15.47 -8.03
N ALA A 154 4.40 -16.63 -8.46
CA ALA A 154 3.74 -17.41 -9.52
C ALA A 154 2.27 -17.68 -9.20
N GLY A 155 1.39 -17.41 -10.17
CA GLY A 155 -0.06 -17.42 -10.01
C GLY A 155 -0.72 -16.03 -9.87
N GLU A 156 0.09 -14.98 -9.60
CA GLU A 156 -0.35 -13.60 -9.56
C GLU A 156 -0.43 -13.00 -10.98
N THR A 157 -1.42 -12.13 -11.18
CA THR A 157 -1.49 -11.25 -12.34
C THR A 157 -1.63 -9.82 -11.82
N TRP A 158 -0.93 -8.88 -12.44
CA TRP A 158 -0.96 -7.48 -12.01
C TRP A 158 -0.84 -6.53 -13.20
N VAL A 159 -1.27 -5.28 -13.02
CA VAL A 159 -1.08 -4.18 -13.95
C VAL A 159 -1.16 -2.85 -13.21
N HIS A 160 -0.25 -1.94 -13.53
CA HIS A 160 -0.28 -0.58 -13.00
C HIS A 160 -1.17 0.33 -13.85
N PHE A 161 -1.74 1.33 -13.21
CA PHE A 161 -2.55 2.37 -13.86
C PHE A 161 -2.39 3.68 -13.10
N ARG A 162 -2.80 4.78 -13.74
CA ARG A 162 -2.73 6.11 -13.14
C ARG A 162 -4.12 6.59 -12.75
N SER A 163 -4.29 7.03 -11.50
CA SER A 163 -5.52 7.66 -11.04
C SER A 163 -5.82 8.96 -11.81
N PRO A 164 -7.04 9.51 -11.77
CA PRO A 164 -7.35 10.79 -12.40
C PRO A 164 -6.50 11.96 -11.92
N TRP A 165 -5.96 11.89 -10.70
CA TRP A 165 -5.07 12.93 -10.14
C TRP A 165 -3.58 12.59 -10.26
N GLY A 166 -3.23 11.51 -10.95
CA GLY A 166 -1.87 11.17 -11.30
C GLY A 166 -1.17 10.15 -10.40
N SER A 167 -1.70 9.80 -9.23
CA SER A 167 -1.10 8.77 -8.37
C SER A 167 -1.07 7.42 -9.07
N GLU A 168 0.02 6.70 -8.89
CA GLU A 168 0.11 5.34 -9.37
C GLU A 168 -0.70 4.38 -8.51
N MET A 169 -1.36 3.46 -9.15
CA MET A 169 -2.18 2.42 -8.55
C MET A 169 -1.97 1.10 -9.30
N GLU A 170 -2.38 -0.01 -8.70
CA GLU A 170 -2.24 -1.34 -9.27
C GLU A 170 -3.55 -2.11 -9.17
N LEU A 171 -3.84 -2.93 -10.18
CA LEU A 171 -4.74 -4.07 -10.06
C LEU A 171 -3.91 -5.32 -9.88
N VAL A 172 -4.23 -6.13 -8.88
CA VAL A 172 -3.57 -7.40 -8.60
C VAL A 172 -4.60 -8.50 -8.37
N GLY A 173 -4.33 -9.69 -8.88
CA GLY A 173 -5.22 -10.84 -8.71
C GLY A 173 -4.44 -12.15 -8.65
N TYR A 174 -4.86 -13.03 -7.75
CA TYR A 174 -4.31 -14.38 -7.58
C TYR A 174 -5.43 -15.32 -7.09
N PRO A 175 -6.47 -15.58 -7.92
CA PRO A 175 -7.66 -16.31 -7.49
C PRO A 175 -7.37 -17.75 -7.03
N LYS A 176 -6.23 -18.32 -7.45
CA LYS A 176 -5.76 -19.66 -7.07
C LYS A 176 -4.62 -19.63 -6.06
N GLY A 177 -4.35 -18.47 -5.44
CA GLY A 177 -3.21 -18.25 -4.55
C GLY A 177 -1.89 -18.06 -5.30
N LYS A 178 -0.82 -17.80 -4.53
CA LYS A 178 0.55 -17.59 -5.00
C LYS A 178 1.45 -18.77 -4.57
N ALA A 179 2.50 -19.03 -5.35
CA ALA A 179 3.38 -20.19 -5.11
C ALA A 179 4.02 -20.19 -3.72
N TYR A 180 4.39 -19.02 -3.17
CA TYR A 180 5.02 -18.92 -1.85
C TYR A 180 4.15 -19.48 -0.73
N GLU A 181 2.83 -19.47 -0.86
CA GLU A 181 1.88 -19.93 0.14
C GLU A 181 2.04 -21.42 0.48
N LYS A 182 2.64 -22.21 -0.44
CA LYS A 182 2.93 -23.64 -0.27
C LYS A 182 4.22 -23.89 0.51
N SER A 183 5.14 -22.92 0.55
CA SER A 183 6.50 -23.10 1.07
C SER A 183 6.83 -22.24 2.28
N LYS A 184 6.13 -21.15 2.52
CA LYS A 184 6.38 -20.23 3.64
C LYS A 184 5.41 -20.47 4.80
N SER A 185 5.92 -20.46 6.03
CA SER A 185 5.10 -20.58 7.25
C SER A 185 4.31 -19.31 7.54
N ILE A 186 4.89 -18.14 7.25
CA ILE A 186 4.22 -16.84 7.40
C ILE A 186 3.57 -16.48 6.06
N LYS A 187 2.28 -16.20 6.09
CA LYS A 187 1.51 -15.77 4.91
C LYS A 187 1.34 -14.26 4.92
N LEU A 188 1.31 -13.66 3.73
CA LEU A 188 0.83 -12.29 3.56
C LEU A 188 -0.68 -12.27 3.81
N TRP A 189 -1.17 -11.15 4.32
CA TRP A 189 -2.61 -10.92 4.43
C TRP A 189 -3.29 -11.06 3.06
N ASP A 190 -4.41 -11.77 3.00
CA ASP A 190 -5.17 -12.02 1.76
C ASP A 190 -6.54 -11.36 1.87
N PRO A 191 -6.91 -10.42 0.96
CA PRO A 191 -8.20 -9.76 0.98
C PRO A 191 -9.39 -10.71 0.79
N LYS A 192 -9.20 -11.91 0.25
CA LYS A 192 -10.23 -12.95 0.13
C LYS A 192 -10.46 -13.69 1.45
N HIS A 193 -9.43 -13.78 2.27
CA HIS A 193 -9.43 -14.50 3.55
C HIS A 193 -8.94 -13.60 4.68
N PRO A 194 -9.65 -12.50 4.97
CA PRO A 194 -9.15 -11.43 5.84
C PRO A 194 -8.95 -11.82 7.31
N ASN A 195 -9.44 -12.99 7.70
CA ASN A 195 -9.38 -13.50 9.08
C ASN A 195 -8.44 -14.70 9.24
N GLU A 196 -7.68 -15.06 8.20
CA GLU A 196 -6.72 -16.19 8.23
C GLU A 196 -5.28 -15.71 8.48
#